data_8c9998c273a9c670a41dc17e018fae3d
#
_entry.id   8c9998c273a9c670a41dc17e018fae3d
#
_cell.length_a   1.000
_cell.length_b   1.000
_cell.length_c   1.000
_cell.angle_alpha   90.00
_cell.angle_beta   90.00
_cell.angle_gamma   90.00
#
_symmetry.space_group_name_H-M   'P 1'
#
loop_
_entity.id
_entity.type
_entity.pdbx_description
1 polymer ?
#
loop_
_entity_poly.entity_id
_entity_poly.type
_entity_poly.pdbx_seq_one_letter_code
_entity_poly.pdbx_strand_id
1 'polypeptide(L)'
;MYMCYITHVHRSKQKLLDELKRWFIDGAEELWPIALGSLSLRKSPCIRKQCSACASGHGHLSYALSGYQGKRRFSIYVPDELAPEVEKAIENGRQLQELMKEAGLRYIKERKRARQEKR
;
A
#
# COMPACT_ATOMS: atom_id res chain seq x y z
N MET A 1 26.70 -4.66 -36.26
CA MET A 1 27.37 -4.85 -35.00
C MET A 1 27.75 -3.56 -34.30
N TYR A 2 28.25 -2.62 -35.05
CA TYR A 2 28.61 -1.32 -34.51
C TYR A 2 27.40 -0.58 -33.95
N MET A 3 26.30 -0.62 -34.67
CA MET A 3 25.05 -0.05 -34.22
C MET A 3 24.51 -0.75 -32.95
N CYS A 4 24.81 -2.03 -32.86
CA CYS A 4 24.40 -2.81 -31.67
C CYS A 4 25.12 -2.34 -30.41
N TYR A 5 26.35 -1.88 -30.51
CA TYR A 5 27.10 -1.40 -29.35
C TYR A 5 26.44 -0.15 -28.74
N ILE A 6 26.10 0.81 -29.60
CA ILE A 6 25.44 2.04 -29.14
C ILE A 6 24.07 1.72 -28.58
N THR A 7 23.35 0.85 -29.26
CA THR A 7 22.04 0.38 -28.79
C THR A 7 22.17 -0.36 -27.45
N HIS A 8 23.26 -1.08 -27.27
CA HIS A 8 23.53 -1.81 -26.05
C HIS A 8 23.69 -0.86 -24.85
N VAL A 9 24.38 0.26 -25.02
CA VAL A 9 24.53 1.26 -23.96
C VAL A 9 23.18 1.85 -23.58
N HIS A 10 22.35 2.20 -24.57
CA HIS A 10 20.98 2.68 -24.30
C HIS A 10 20.13 1.61 -23.63
N ARG A 11 20.22 0.38 -24.12
CA ARG A 11 19.49 -0.75 -23.53
C ARG A 11 19.91 -1.01 -22.09
N SER A 12 21.19 -0.79 -21.77
CA SER A 12 21.68 -0.97 -20.43
C SER A 12 20.99 -0.04 -19.43
N LYS A 13 20.85 1.24 -19.80
CA LYS A 13 20.14 2.22 -18.94
C LYS A 13 18.67 1.90 -18.85
N GLN A 14 18.05 1.60 -19.99
CA GLN A 14 16.64 1.22 -20.00
C GLN A 14 16.42 -0.09 -19.25
N LYS A 15 17.35 -1.02 -19.38
CA LYS A 15 17.27 -2.30 -18.69
C LYS A 15 17.28 -2.11 -17.18
N LEU A 16 18.13 -1.21 -16.67
CA LEU A 16 18.16 -0.94 -15.23
C LEU A 16 16.85 -0.36 -14.75
N LEU A 17 16.23 0.53 -15.52
CA LEU A 17 14.93 1.09 -15.17
C LEU A 17 13.84 0.02 -15.25
N ASP A 18 13.92 -0.85 -16.25
CA ASP A 18 12.96 -1.95 -16.38
C ASP A 18 13.11 -2.97 -15.25
N GLU A 19 14.34 -3.24 -14.83
CA GLU A 19 14.59 -4.13 -13.69
C GLU A 19 14.06 -3.52 -12.39
N LEU A 20 14.23 -2.23 -12.22
CA LEU A 20 13.70 -1.52 -11.06
C LEU A 20 12.17 -1.59 -11.03
N LYS A 21 11.55 -1.36 -12.18
CA LYS A 21 10.09 -1.48 -12.30
C LYS A 21 9.62 -2.89 -11.96
N ARG A 22 10.31 -3.89 -12.49
CA ARG A 22 9.99 -5.30 -12.22
C ARG A 22 10.12 -5.62 -10.73
N TRP A 23 11.21 -5.18 -10.14
CA TRP A 23 11.43 -5.36 -8.71
C TRP A 23 10.29 -4.76 -7.89
N PHE A 24 9.85 -3.56 -8.25
CA PHE A 24 8.74 -2.91 -7.57
C PHE A 24 7.44 -3.68 -7.74
N ILE A 25 7.12 -4.07 -8.97
CA ILE A 25 5.88 -4.79 -9.26
C ILE A 25 5.85 -6.12 -8.54
N ASP A 26 6.95 -6.87 -8.59
CA ASP A 26 7.03 -8.17 -7.92
C ASP A 26 6.86 -8.03 -6.41
N GLY A 27 7.49 -7.02 -5.83
CA GLY A 27 7.35 -6.76 -4.40
C GLY A 27 5.93 -6.34 -4.04
N ALA A 28 5.32 -5.53 -4.88
CA ALA A 28 3.94 -5.07 -4.63
C ALA A 28 2.93 -6.21 -4.73
N GLU A 29 3.14 -7.14 -5.66
CA GLU A 29 2.23 -8.28 -5.81
C GLU A 29 2.17 -9.14 -4.56
N GLU A 30 3.28 -9.31 -3.87
CA GLU A 30 3.33 -10.09 -2.64
C GLU A 30 2.62 -9.42 -1.48
N LEU A 31 2.35 -8.13 -1.59
CA LEU A 31 1.73 -7.35 -0.52
C LEU A 31 0.21 -7.22 -0.67
N TRP A 32 -0.40 -8.08 -1.45
CA TRP A 32 -1.85 -8.07 -1.60
C TRP A 32 -2.49 -9.01 -0.56
N PRO A 33 -3.63 -8.67 0.07
CA PRO A 33 -4.40 -7.44 -0.08
C PRO A 33 -3.78 -6.24 0.64
N ILE A 34 -4.22 -5.04 0.24
CA ILE A 34 -3.66 -3.80 0.73
C ILE A 34 -4.79 -2.89 1.21
N ALA A 35 -4.60 -2.28 2.37
CA ALA A 35 -5.48 -1.24 2.87
C ALA A 35 -4.65 -0.16 3.53
N LEU A 36 -5.10 1.08 3.41
CA LEU A 36 -4.47 2.19 4.10
C LEU A 36 -5.48 2.80 5.06
N GLY A 37 -5.03 3.08 6.26
CA GLY A 37 -5.89 3.64 7.29
C GLY A 37 -5.55 3.07 8.65
N SER A 38 -6.42 3.32 9.60
CA SER A 38 -6.28 2.83 10.97
C SER A 38 -7.46 1.97 11.34
N LEU A 39 -7.19 0.81 11.91
CA LEU A 39 -8.23 -0.04 12.45
C LEU A 39 -8.41 0.31 13.93
N SER A 40 -9.61 0.67 14.30
CA SER A 40 -9.93 1.03 15.67
C SER A 40 -11.12 0.23 16.17
N LEU A 41 -11.07 -0.10 17.45
CA LEU A 41 -12.19 -0.76 18.13
C LEU A 41 -13.09 0.34 18.67
N ARG A 42 -14.35 0.32 18.26
CA ARG A 42 -15.31 1.32 18.69
C ARG A 42 -16.48 0.65 19.39
N LYS A 43 -16.97 1.31 20.40
CA LYS A 43 -18.17 0.90 21.09
C LYS A 43 -19.33 1.69 20.48
N SER A 44 -20.21 0.99 19.78
CA SER A 44 -21.32 1.65 19.11
C SER A 44 -22.59 0.81 19.25
N PRO A 45 -23.76 1.46 19.18
CA PRO A 45 -25.01 0.72 19.22
C PRO A 45 -25.12 -0.20 18.01
N CYS A 46 -25.66 -1.37 18.24
CA CYS A 46 -25.88 -2.36 17.23
C CYS A 46 -27.08 -1.99 16.35
N ILE A 47 -27.01 -2.33 15.08
CA ILE A 47 -28.14 -2.14 14.17
C ILE A 47 -29.25 -3.15 14.46
N ARG A 48 -28.89 -4.27 15.09
CA ARG A 48 -29.87 -5.32 15.42
C ARG A 48 -30.79 -4.87 16.54
N LYS A 49 -32.08 -5.05 16.33
CA LYS A 49 -33.10 -4.57 17.27
C LYS A 49 -33.17 -5.31 18.60
N GLN A 50 -32.62 -6.52 18.67
CA GLN A 50 -32.68 -7.33 19.88
C GLN A 50 -31.32 -7.86 20.26
N CYS A 51 -30.41 -6.96 20.49
CA CYS A 51 -29.10 -7.34 20.97
C CYS A 51 -29.02 -7.19 22.48
N SER A 52 -28.73 -8.28 23.21
CA SER A 52 -28.63 -8.23 24.64
C SER A 52 -27.54 -7.30 25.15
N ALA A 53 -26.42 -7.19 24.41
CA ALA A 53 -25.35 -6.29 24.79
C ALA A 53 -25.78 -4.84 24.67
N CYS A 54 -26.53 -4.49 23.63
CA CYS A 54 -27.07 -3.14 23.45
C CYS A 54 -28.18 -2.85 24.46
N ALA A 55 -29.01 -3.83 24.76
CA ALA A 55 -30.08 -3.70 25.73
C ALA A 55 -29.53 -3.42 27.14
N SER A 56 -28.37 -3.96 27.48
CA SER A 56 -27.75 -3.72 28.78
C SER A 56 -26.99 -2.38 28.82
N GLY A 57 -27.03 -1.59 27.77
CA GLY A 57 -26.36 -0.29 27.72
C GLY A 57 -24.88 -0.32 27.44
N HIS A 58 -24.31 -1.51 27.26
CA HIS A 58 -22.89 -1.66 27.01
C HIS A 58 -22.46 -1.46 25.53
N GLY A 59 -23.45 -1.52 24.62
CA GLY A 59 -23.17 -1.39 23.19
C GLY A 59 -22.39 -2.57 22.64
N HIS A 60 -22.15 -2.53 21.34
CA HIS A 60 -21.30 -3.51 20.67
C HIS A 60 -19.93 -2.93 20.44
N LEU A 61 -18.92 -3.73 20.72
CA LEU A 61 -17.59 -3.44 20.26
C LEU A 61 -17.51 -3.83 18.79
N SER A 62 -17.11 -2.90 17.96
CA SER A 62 -16.95 -3.14 16.54
C SER A 62 -15.71 -2.45 16.04
N TYR A 63 -15.10 -3.03 15.01
CA TYR A 63 -13.96 -2.42 14.39
C TYR A 63 -14.39 -1.48 13.27
N ALA A 64 -13.63 -0.43 13.10
CA ALA A 64 -13.82 0.50 11.99
C ALA A 64 -12.48 0.81 11.38
N LEU A 65 -12.42 0.75 10.04
CA LEU A 65 -11.27 1.21 9.30
C LEU A 65 -11.50 2.66 8.93
N SER A 66 -10.63 3.54 9.40
CA SER A 66 -10.73 4.98 9.17
C SER A 66 -9.51 5.50 8.45
N GLY A 67 -9.71 6.48 7.61
CA GLY A 67 -8.61 7.09 6.87
C GLY A 67 -9.13 8.23 6.02
N TYR A 68 -8.29 8.64 5.07
CA TYR A 68 -8.61 9.72 4.15
C TYR A 68 -8.45 9.26 2.72
N GLN A 69 -9.41 9.62 1.89
CA GLN A 69 -9.32 9.47 0.45
C GLN A 69 -9.29 10.88 -0.12
N GLY A 70 -8.10 11.35 -0.46
CA GLY A 70 -7.90 12.74 -0.75
C GLY A 70 -8.14 13.59 0.50
N LYS A 71 -9.08 14.52 0.44
CA LYS A 71 -9.44 15.36 1.58
C LYS A 71 -10.64 14.83 2.35
N ARG A 72 -11.24 13.74 1.88
CA ARG A 72 -12.43 13.17 2.51
C ARG A 72 -12.03 12.10 3.52
N ARG A 73 -12.58 12.23 4.71
CA ARG A 73 -12.44 11.19 5.71
C ARG A 73 -13.44 10.08 5.43
N PHE A 74 -12.99 8.83 5.55
CA PHE A 74 -13.89 7.69 5.48
C PHE A 74 -13.79 6.88 6.76
N SER A 75 -14.85 6.13 7.05
CA SER A 75 -14.90 5.18 8.15
C SER A 75 -15.79 4.04 7.70
N ILE A 76 -15.24 2.82 7.72
CA ILE A 76 -15.93 1.62 7.25
C ILE A 76 -16.00 0.63 8.39
N TYR A 77 -17.20 0.10 8.62
CA TYR A 77 -17.40 -0.95 9.61
C TYR A 77 -16.65 -2.22 9.16
N VAL A 78 -15.96 -2.84 10.11
CA VAL A 78 -15.23 -4.09 9.86
C VAL A 78 -15.76 -5.14 10.82
N PRO A 79 -16.38 -6.22 10.32
CA PRO A 79 -16.81 -7.32 11.18
C PRO A 79 -15.64 -7.94 11.91
N ASP A 80 -15.91 -8.46 13.12
CA ASP A 80 -14.88 -9.05 13.97
C ASP A 80 -14.10 -10.16 13.25
N GLU A 81 -14.78 -10.99 12.47
CA GLU A 81 -14.14 -12.09 11.77
C GLU A 81 -13.20 -11.62 10.66
N LEU A 82 -13.38 -10.40 10.18
CA LEU A 82 -12.51 -9.83 9.16
C LEU A 82 -11.36 -8.98 9.71
N ALA A 83 -11.41 -8.67 11.01
CA ALA A 83 -10.42 -7.80 11.62
C ALA A 83 -8.97 -8.28 11.41
N PRO A 84 -8.64 -9.58 11.59
CA PRO A 84 -7.27 -10.04 11.34
C PRO A 84 -6.82 -9.85 9.89
N GLU A 85 -7.72 -10.08 8.93
CA GLU A 85 -7.42 -9.87 7.52
C GLU A 85 -7.17 -8.40 7.21
N VAL A 86 -7.98 -7.53 7.81
CA VAL A 86 -7.83 -6.08 7.61
C VAL A 86 -6.53 -5.59 8.24
N GLU A 87 -6.17 -6.09 9.42
CA GLU A 87 -4.88 -5.76 10.05
C GLU A 87 -3.71 -6.15 9.14
N LYS A 88 -3.79 -7.33 8.53
CA LYS A 88 -2.75 -7.78 7.60
C LYS A 88 -2.70 -6.89 6.36
N ALA A 89 -3.86 -6.51 5.84
CA ALA A 89 -3.94 -5.61 4.70
C ALA A 89 -3.32 -4.24 5.01
N ILE A 90 -3.55 -3.73 6.22
CA ILE A 90 -2.96 -2.45 6.66
C ILE A 90 -1.44 -2.57 6.77
N GLU A 91 -0.94 -3.67 7.32
CA GLU A 91 0.49 -3.91 7.41
C GLU A 91 1.11 -3.99 6.01
N ASN A 92 0.45 -4.71 5.10
CA ASN A 92 0.86 -4.77 3.70
C ASN A 92 0.89 -3.37 3.07
N GLY A 93 -0.11 -2.55 3.40
CA GLY A 93 -0.17 -1.17 2.92
C GLY A 93 1.01 -0.33 3.38
N ARG A 94 1.41 -0.48 4.64
CA ARG A 94 2.59 0.21 5.18
C ARG A 94 3.86 -0.22 4.44
N GLN A 95 3.99 -1.52 4.23
CA GLN A 95 5.14 -2.06 3.49
C GLN A 95 5.16 -1.58 2.05
N LEU A 96 3.98 -1.48 1.42
CA LEU A 96 3.90 -0.96 0.06
C LEU A 96 4.32 0.51 0.00
N GLN A 97 3.93 1.31 0.99
CA GLN A 97 4.37 2.70 1.07
C GLN A 97 5.90 2.80 1.16
N GLU A 98 6.51 1.96 1.99
CA GLU A 98 7.98 1.93 2.08
C GLU A 98 8.61 1.46 0.77
N LEU A 99 8.00 0.49 0.11
CA LEU A 99 8.47 0.01 -1.19
C LEU A 99 8.40 1.12 -2.24
N MET A 100 7.31 1.90 -2.23
CA MET A 100 7.15 3.03 -3.14
C MET A 100 8.23 4.09 -2.92
N LYS A 101 8.52 4.41 -1.66
CA LYS A 101 9.57 5.36 -1.32
C LYS A 101 10.93 4.88 -1.83
N GLU A 102 11.24 3.62 -1.59
CA GLU A 102 12.50 3.03 -2.04
C GLU A 102 12.60 3.04 -3.57
N ALA A 103 11.52 2.64 -4.24
CA ALA A 103 11.48 2.64 -5.71
C ALA A 103 11.70 4.04 -6.28
N GLY A 104 11.05 5.04 -5.66
CA GLY A 104 11.20 6.43 -6.08
C GLY A 104 12.60 6.94 -5.90
N LEU A 105 13.24 6.64 -4.76
CA LEU A 105 14.61 7.04 -4.51
C LEU A 105 15.57 6.42 -5.50
N ARG A 106 15.43 5.13 -5.78
CA ARG A 106 16.26 4.42 -6.76
C ARG A 106 16.06 4.97 -8.16
N TYR A 107 14.81 5.26 -8.52
CA TYR A 107 14.51 5.83 -9.82
C TYR A 107 15.22 7.16 -10.02
N ILE A 108 15.13 8.05 -9.04
CA ILE A 108 15.73 9.37 -9.14
C ILE A 108 17.25 9.28 -9.19
N LYS A 109 17.85 8.41 -8.39
CA LYS A 109 19.30 8.18 -8.41
C LYS A 109 19.78 7.68 -9.77
N GLU A 110 19.04 6.75 -10.36
CA GLU A 110 19.39 6.24 -11.69
C GLU A 110 19.26 7.30 -12.76
N ARG A 111 18.22 8.13 -12.67
CA ARG A 111 18.04 9.23 -13.64
C ARG A 111 19.15 10.27 -13.50
N LYS A 112 19.55 10.59 -12.30
CA LYS A 112 20.66 11.53 -12.07
C LYS A 112 21.97 10.98 -12.60
N ARG A 113 22.24 9.71 -12.36
CA ARG A 113 23.45 9.06 -12.85
C ARG A 113 23.50 9.05 -14.36
N ALA A 114 22.39 8.73 -15.01
CA ALA A 114 22.31 8.77 -16.47
C ALA A 114 22.56 10.17 -17.01
N ARG A 115 22.05 11.20 -16.33
CA ARG A 115 22.29 12.59 -16.72
C ARG A 115 23.76 12.97 -16.60
N GLN A 116 24.43 12.54 -15.52
CA GLN A 116 25.85 12.81 -15.32
C GLN A 116 26.72 12.14 -16.39
N GLU A 117 26.35 10.94 -16.79
CA GLU A 117 27.09 10.21 -17.83
C GLU A 117 27.05 10.88 -19.20
N LYS A 118 26.06 11.75 -19.45
CA LYS A 118 25.95 12.49 -20.68
C LYS A 118 26.89 13.68 -20.75
N ARG A 119 27.47 14.08 -19.65
CA ARG A 119 28.49 15.12 -19.62
C ARG A 119 29.87 14.53 -19.78
#